data_e22d2fad98921e54ad67a955ca1faab9
#
_entry.id   e22d2fad98921e54ad67a955ca1faab9
#
_cell.length_a   1.000
_cell.length_b   1.000
_cell.length_c   1.000
_cell.angle_alpha   90.00
_cell.angle_beta   90.00
_cell.angle_gamma   90.00
#
_symmetry.space_group_name_H-M   'P 1'
#
loop_
_entity.id
_entity.type
_entity.pdbx_description
1 polymer ?
#
loop_
_entity_poly.entity_id
_entity_poly.type
_entity_poly.pdbx_seq_one_letter_code
_entity_poly.pdbx_strand_id
1 'polypeptide(L)'
;MTGRPTQPTREAPAMPPLLEPDDHLPELPRRRDWGIGVVGAGFIVRDCHLPAYQAAGFPARAITSRTEATAREVAALRGVPHVHPTLDAMLDDPGVEIIDVAVPPAEQPGVIRRILDHPRKVRGILAQKPLALSLAEARDLVDGCEAQGIALQVNHNMRYDHSVRALRKMLDRRAFGEPVLATIEMRAIPHWMPWARDGRSLSTFIMSIHHLDTLRYWLGDPVRVLASTRPDPRTKFPHADGINLVILEYADGARGSTLDDVWAGPAREGAAADLGVRWRFEGTEGLALGSIGWPSWPRRSPSTLDYSTTRDGGAWHRPRWPQSWFPDAFAGTMAGLLAALESGRAPDISGRDNLKTIGLCEAVLAAATEHRVVSLAEKGA
;
A
#
# COMPACT_ATOMS: atom_id res chain seq x y z
N MET A 1 -33.31 64.76 -4.67
CA MET A 1 -32.49 63.62 -5.14
C MET A 1 -32.05 62.82 -3.90
N THR A 2 -32.75 61.73 -3.60
CA THR A 2 -32.48 60.91 -2.44
C THR A 2 -31.71 59.67 -2.89
N GLY A 3 -30.43 59.61 -2.53
CA GLY A 3 -29.54 58.47 -2.81
C GLY A 3 -29.99 57.26 -2.02
N ARG A 4 -30.26 56.12 -2.72
CA ARG A 4 -30.48 54.82 -2.06
C ARG A 4 -29.14 54.37 -1.49
N PRO A 5 -29.11 53.82 -0.26
CA PRO A 5 -27.92 53.19 0.28
C PRO A 5 -27.65 51.88 -0.46
N THR A 6 -26.44 51.74 -0.99
CA THR A 6 -25.90 50.50 -1.55
C THR A 6 -25.76 49.50 -0.42
N GLN A 7 -26.48 48.35 -0.49
CA GLN A 7 -26.28 47.22 0.42
C GLN A 7 -24.85 46.67 0.23
N PRO A 8 -24.13 46.34 1.30
CA PRO A 8 -22.85 45.66 1.19
C PRO A 8 -23.05 44.32 0.50
N THR A 9 -22.30 44.05 -0.55
CA THR A 9 -22.19 42.75 -1.18
C THR A 9 -21.70 41.76 -0.14
N ARG A 10 -22.52 40.78 0.22
CA ARG A 10 -22.06 39.63 1.00
C ARG A 10 -20.93 38.96 0.20
N GLU A 11 -19.70 39.02 0.70
CA GLU A 11 -18.62 38.19 0.19
C GLU A 11 -19.08 36.72 0.26
N ALA A 12 -18.98 36.04 -0.87
CA ALA A 12 -19.22 34.59 -0.89
C ALA A 12 -18.23 33.93 0.08
N PRO A 13 -18.64 32.94 0.87
CA PRO A 13 -17.73 32.23 1.76
C PRO A 13 -16.56 31.68 0.94
N ALA A 14 -15.34 31.92 1.40
CA ALA A 14 -14.13 31.39 0.78
C ALA A 14 -14.26 29.89 0.62
N MET A 15 -14.03 29.38 -0.59
CA MET A 15 -14.05 27.94 -0.80
C MET A 15 -12.96 27.29 0.05
N PRO A 16 -13.24 26.12 0.66
CA PRO A 16 -12.24 25.41 1.44
C PRO A 16 -11.03 25.06 0.55
N PRO A 17 -9.82 25.04 1.12
CA PRO A 17 -8.61 24.70 0.38
C PRO A 17 -8.71 23.29 -0.20
N LEU A 18 -8.18 23.09 -1.41
CA LEU A 18 -8.19 21.80 -2.08
C LEU A 18 -7.28 20.77 -1.38
N LEU A 19 -6.24 21.25 -0.71
CA LEU A 19 -5.26 20.46 0.03
C LEU A 19 -4.94 21.16 1.35
N GLU A 20 -5.15 20.48 2.46
CA GLU A 20 -4.76 20.92 3.79
C GLU A 20 -3.31 20.55 4.11
N PRO A 21 -2.64 21.27 5.02
CA PRO A 21 -1.22 21.03 5.33
C PRO A 21 -0.87 19.59 5.69
N ASP A 22 -1.76 18.89 6.42
CA ASP A 22 -1.52 17.55 6.97
C ASP A 22 -2.21 16.42 6.19
N ASP A 23 -2.86 16.71 5.07
CA ASP A 23 -3.56 15.71 4.25
C ASP A 23 -2.67 14.56 3.77
N HIS A 24 -1.38 14.81 3.65
CA HIS A 24 -0.39 13.83 3.26
C HIS A 24 0.02 12.88 4.40
N LEU A 25 -0.30 13.21 5.66
CA LEU A 25 0.11 12.43 6.83
C LEU A 25 -0.97 11.41 7.23
N PRO A 26 -0.59 10.24 7.77
CA PRO A 26 -1.55 9.32 8.35
C PRO A 26 -2.14 9.88 9.66
N GLU A 27 -3.37 9.52 9.95
CA GLU A 27 -3.96 9.74 11.26
C GLU A 27 -3.30 8.79 12.27
N LEU A 28 -2.73 9.34 13.33
CA LEU A 28 -2.08 8.54 14.35
C LEU A 28 -3.07 8.20 15.47
N PRO A 29 -3.03 6.97 16.05
CA PRO A 29 -3.85 6.60 17.19
C PRO A 29 -3.49 7.45 18.43
N ARG A 30 -4.42 7.60 19.36
CA ARG A 30 -4.17 8.26 20.64
C ARG A 30 -3.27 7.41 21.53
N ARG A 31 -3.63 6.11 21.65
CA ARG A 31 -2.79 5.12 22.33
C ARG A 31 -1.66 4.68 21.41
N ARG A 32 -0.42 4.83 21.85
CA ARG A 32 0.77 4.47 21.09
C ARG A 32 1.61 3.37 21.72
N ASP A 33 1.31 2.99 22.96
CA ASP A 33 2.03 2.00 23.76
C ASP A 33 1.55 0.56 23.57
N TRP A 34 0.94 0.25 22.42
CA TRP A 34 0.59 -1.10 22.04
C TRP A 34 1.84 -1.96 21.93
N GLY A 35 1.83 -3.13 22.59
CA GLY A 35 2.95 -4.08 22.48
C GLY A 35 2.98 -4.75 21.11
N ILE A 36 3.89 -4.32 20.23
CA ILE A 36 4.05 -4.88 18.88
C ILE A 36 5.11 -5.95 18.89
N GLY A 37 4.75 -7.19 18.51
CA GLY A 37 5.65 -8.29 18.19
C GLY A 37 5.85 -8.39 16.67
N VAL A 38 7.09 -8.52 16.23
CA VAL A 38 7.45 -8.56 14.80
C VAL A 38 7.92 -9.96 14.41
N VAL A 39 7.30 -10.55 13.39
CA VAL A 39 7.68 -11.84 12.81
C VAL A 39 8.38 -11.63 11.49
N GLY A 40 9.68 -11.90 11.47
CA GLY A 40 10.59 -11.64 10.36
C GLY A 40 11.66 -10.63 10.75
N ALA A 41 12.84 -10.74 10.13
CA ALA A 41 13.98 -9.86 10.35
C ALA A 41 14.66 -9.49 9.01
N GLY A 42 13.91 -9.53 7.91
CA GLY A 42 14.41 -9.17 6.57
C GLY A 42 14.51 -7.66 6.37
N PHE A 43 14.92 -7.29 5.14
CA PHE A 43 15.06 -5.90 4.71
C PHE A 43 13.86 -5.02 5.11
N ILE A 44 12.63 -5.48 4.83
CA ILE A 44 11.43 -4.67 5.03
C ILE A 44 11.20 -4.34 6.51
N VAL A 45 11.48 -5.29 7.40
CA VAL A 45 11.42 -5.08 8.86
C VAL A 45 12.55 -4.17 9.31
N ARG A 46 13.78 -4.53 8.95
CA ARG A 46 14.98 -3.83 9.42
C ARG A 46 15.02 -2.38 8.97
N ASP A 47 14.67 -2.09 7.71
CA ASP A 47 14.93 -0.79 7.09
C ASP A 47 13.66 0.02 6.80
N CYS A 48 12.47 -0.55 6.98
CA CYS A 48 11.21 0.16 6.74
C CYS A 48 10.30 0.12 7.98
N HIS A 49 9.81 -1.05 8.44
CA HIS A 49 8.84 -1.11 9.54
C HIS A 49 9.39 -0.50 10.83
N LEU A 50 10.51 -1.04 11.32
CA LEU A 50 11.06 -0.59 12.61
C LEU A 50 11.46 0.89 12.62
N PRO A 51 12.14 1.43 11.59
CA PRO A 51 12.40 2.87 11.50
C PRO A 51 11.11 3.71 11.48
N ALA A 52 10.09 3.29 10.74
CA ALA A 52 8.81 3.98 10.68
C ALA A 52 8.07 3.96 12.03
N TYR A 53 8.10 2.82 12.72
CA TYR A 53 7.51 2.67 14.05
C TYR A 53 8.21 3.55 15.09
N GLN A 54 9.55 3.58 15.08
CA GLN A 54 10.33 4.46 15.94
C GLN A 54 9.96 5.94 15.71
N ALA A 55 9.88 6.36 14.45
CA ALA A 55 9.52 7.74 14.10
C ALA A 55 8.07 8.10 14.51
N ALA A 56 7.14 7.14 14.48
CA ALA A 56 5.75 7.33 14.88
C ALA A 56 5.50 7.16 16.39
N GLY A 57 6.51 6.71 17.15
CA GLY A 57 6.37 6.45 18.58
C GLY A 57 5.60 5.15 18.89
N PHE A 58 5.67 4.15 18.02
CA PHE A 58 5.10 2.82 18.24
C PHE A 58 6.19 1.86 18.75
N PRO A 59 6.07 1.31 19.97
CA PRO A 59 7.11 0.45 20.51
C PRO A 59 7.06 -0.95 19.91
N ALA A 60 8.05 -1.31 19.09
CA ALA A 60 8.31 -2.72 18.78
C ALA A 60 8.89 -3.38 20.04
N ARG A 61 8.06 -4.21 20.71
CA ARG A 61 8.39 -4.86 21.98
C ARG A 61 9.22 -6.13 21.78
N ALA A 62 8.90 -6.89 20.76
CA ALA A 62 9.49 -8.21 20.54
C ALA A 62 9.74 -8.48 19.06
N ILE A 63 10.71 -9.33 18.77
CA ILE A 63 10.99 -9.83 17.42
C ILE A 63 11.30 -11.31 17.46
N THR A 64 10.87 -12.03 16.44
CA THR A 64 11.29 -13.40 16.13
C THR A 64 11.52 -13.57 14.64
N SER A 65 12.38 -14.49 14.25
CA SER A 65 12.55 -14.88 12.85
C SER A 65 13.03 -16.32 12.75
N ARG A 66 12.98 -16.90 11.55
CA ARG A 66 13.49 -18.26 11.28
C ARG A 66 14.94 -18.44 11.76
N THR A 67 15.76 -17.40 11.66
CA THR A 67 17.14 -17.39 12.12
C THR A 67 17.25 -16.44 13.31
N GLU A 68 17.43 -16.99 14.51
CA GLU A 68 17.50 -16.20 15.73
C GLU A 68 18.65 -15.17 15.71
N ALA A 69 19.81 -15.53 15.12
CA ALA A 69 20.93 -14.61 14.97
C ALA A 69 20.55 -13.34 14.22
N THR A 70 19.80 -13.46 13.11
CA THR A 70 19.30 -12.30 12.34
C THR A 70 18.30 -11.48 13.16
N ALA A 71 17.43 -12.13 13.95
CA ALA A 71 16.52 -11.40 14.84
C ALA A 71 17.28 -10.60 15.90
N ARG A 72 18.33 -11.18 16.50
CA ARG A 72 19.21 -10.49 17.48
C ARG A 72 19.94 -9.31 16.88
N GLU A 73 20.49 -9.45 15.66
CA GLU A 73 21.15 -8.36 14.93
C GLU A 73 20.18 -7.19 14.70
N VAL A 74 18.98 -7.46 14.18
CA VAL A 74 17.97 -6.43 13.91
C VAL A 74 17.46 -5.82 15.22
N ALA A 75 17.25 -6.62 16.26
CA ALA A 75 16.85 -6.14 17.59
C ALA A 75 17.89 -5.16 18.16
N ALA A 76 19.18 -5.51 18.11
CA ALA A 76 20.25 -4.64 18.58
C ALA A 76 20.33 -3.33 17.76
N LEU A 77 20.20 -3.43 16.43
CA LEU A 77 20.24 -2.26 15.53
C LEU A 77 19.06 -1.30 15.75
N ARG A 78 17.88 -1.84 16.07
CA ARG A 78 16.62 -1.08 16.14
C ARG A 78 16.07 -0.90 17.55
N GLY A 79 16.79 -1.37 18.56
CA GLY A 79 16.40 -1.18 19.97
C GLY A 79 15.15 -1.99 20.36
N VAL A 80 14.93 -3.16 19.76
CA VAL A 80 13.83 -4.05 20.15
C VAL A 80 14.25 -4.84 21.37
N PRO A 81 13.56 -4.72 22.53
CA PRO A 81 14.09 -5.25 23.80
C PRO A 81 14.07 -6.77 23.93
N HIS A 82 13.13 -7.46 23.28
CA HIS A 82 12.96 -8.89 23.44
C HIS A 82 13.12 -9.65 22.12
N VAL A 83 13.99 -10.67 22.12
CA VAL A 83 14.14 -11.61 21.00
C VAL A 83 13.62 -12.96 21.45
N HIS A 84 12.56 -13.45 20.83
CA HIS A 84 11.99 -14.76 21.12
C HIS A 84 12.51 -15.81 20.13
N PRO A 85 12.84 -17.03 20.61
CA PRO A 85 13.36 -18.08 19.74
C PRO A 85 12.31 -18.64 18.76
N THR A 86 11.02 -18.53 19.11
CA THR A 86 9.91 -19.00 18.29
C THR A 86 8.74 -18.04 18.31
N LEU A 87 7.82 -18.22 17.34
CA LEU A 87 6.56 -17.47 17.31
C LEU A 87 5.73 -17.74 18.56
N ASP A 88 5.62 -19.01 19.02
CA ASP A 88 4.83 -19.36 20.20
C ASP A 88 5.38 -18.69 21.47
N ALA A 89 6.70 -18.70 21.65
CA ALA A 89 7.30 -18.01 22.79
C ALA A 89 7.01 -16.49 22.76
N MET A 90 6.90 -15.88 21.58
CA MET A 90 6.49 -14.49 21.46
C MET A 90 4.99 -14.30 21.70
N LEU A 91 4.15 -15.24 21.27
CA LEU A 91 2.70 -15.23 21.54
C LEU A 91 2.38 -15.44 23.02
N ASP A 92 3.23 -16.16 23.76
CA ASP A 92 3.11 -16.33 25.21
C ASP A 92 3.48 -15.06 26.00
N ASP A 93 4.23 -14.11 25.41
CA ASP A 93 4.55 -12.82 26.07
C ASP A 93 3.27 -11.97 26.25
N PRO A 94 2.81 -11.74 27.50
CA PRO A 94 1.59 -10.98 27.76
C PRO A 94 1.67 -9.53 27.35
N GLY A 95 2.87 -9.02 27.13
CA GLY A 95 3.09 -7.66 26.65
C GLY A 95 2.98 -7.50 25.13
N VAL A 96 2.84 -8.60 24.38
CA VAL A 96 2.61 -8.54 22.92
C VAL A 96 1.12 -8.58 22.66
N GLU A 97 0.57 -7.51 22.09
CA GLU A 97 -0.85 -7.37 21.77
C GLU A 97 -1.12 -7.44 20.27
N ILE A 98 -0.17 -7.02 19.45
CA ILE A 98 -0.25 -6.89 17.99
C ILE A 98 0.89 -7.70 17.38
N ILE A 99 0.60 -8.40 16.27
CA ILE A 99 1.65 -9.07 15.50
C ILE A 99 1.80 -8.41 14.13
N ASP A 100 3.02 -7.99 13.83
CA ASP A 100 3.44 -7.57 12.49
C ASP A 100 4.10 -8.76 11.79
N VAL A 101 3.42 -9.33 10.79
CA VAL A 101 3.90 -10.49 10.03
C VAL A 101 4.56 -9.99 8.75
N ALA A 102 5.88 -10.13 8.68
CA ALA A 102 6.69 -9.67 7.55
C ALA A 102 7.68 -10.75 7.07
N VAL A 103 7.12 -11.84 6.60
CA VAL A 103 7.83 -12.99 6.01
C VAL A 103 7.54 -13.11 4.51
N PRO A 104 8.27 -13.95 3.75
CA PRO A 104 7.97 -14.20 2.34
C PRO A 104 6.50 -14.64 2.13
N PRO A 105 5.87 -14.28 1.00
CA PRO A 105 4.45 -14.57 0.77
C PRO A 105 4.04 -16.04 0.92
N ALA A 106 4.91 -16.97 0.53
CA ALA A 106 4.64 -18.40 0.66
C ALA A 106 4.62 -18.90 2.12
N GLU A 107 5.30 -18.21 3.03
CA GLU A 107 5.38 -18.57 4.46
C GLU A 107 4.28 -17.89 5.29
N GLN A 108 3.79 -16.74 4.83
CA GLN A 108 2.87 -15.88 5.59
C GLN A 108 1.56 -16.58 6.01
N PRO A 109 0.87 -17.34 5.14
CA PRO A 109 -0.35 -18.05 5.55
C PRO A 109 -0.12 -19.00 6.71
N GLY A 110 0.99 -19.75 6.70
CA GLY A 110 1.36 -20.66 7.78
C GLY A 110 1.60 -19.95 9.12
N VAL A 111 2.24 -18.77 9.07
CA VAL A 111 2.45 -17.93 10.26
C VAL A 111 1.11 -17.43 10.82
N ILE A 112 0.22 -16.94 9.97
CA ILE A 112 -1.09 -16.43 10.42
C ILE A 112 -1.93 -17.56 11.00
N ARG A 113 -2.00 -18.75 10.37
CA ARG A 113 -2.70 -19.91 10.91
C ARG A 113 -2.17 -20.29 12.29
N ARG A 114 -0.84 -20.30 12.49
CA ARG A 114 -0.26 -20.57 13.79
C ARG A 114 -0.65 -19.56 14.86
N ILE A 115 -0.79 -18.28 14.51
CA ILE A 115 -1.32 -17.25 15.42
C ILE A 115 -2.78 -17.53 15.77
N LEU A 116 -3.59 -17.95 14.79
CA LEU A 116 -4.99 -18.32 15.00
C LEU A 116 -5.16 -19.57 15.87
N ASP A 117 -4.27 -20.56 15.75
CA ASP A 117 -4.30 -21.80 16.51
C ASP A 117 -3.79 -21.64 17.95
N HIS A 118 -3.05 -20.55 18.23
CA HIS A 118 -2.49 -20.33 19.56
C HIS A 118 -3.59 -20.07 20.62
N PRO A 119 -3.47 -20.65 21.85
CA PRO A 119 -4.49 -20.48 22.90
C PRO A 119 -4.70 -19.02 23.30
N ARG A 120 -3.62 -18.25 23.43
CA ARG A 120 -3.68 -16.82 23.72
C ARG A 120 -3.92 -16.04 22.43
N LYS A 121 -4.93 -15.20 22.42
CA LYS A 121 -5.31 -14.41 21.24
C LYS A 121 -4.69 -13.01 21.30
N VAL A 122 -4.13 -12.60 20.17
CA VAL A 122 -3.70 -11.21 19.94
C VAL A 122 -4.90 -10.36 19.54
N ARG A 123 -4.78 -9.05 19.59
CA ARG A 123 -5.85 -8.12 19.22
C ARG A 123 -5.86 -7.80 17.74
N GLY A 124 -4.70 -7.80 17.12
CA GLY A 124 -4.57 -7.47 15.70
C GLY A 124 -3.35 -8.06 15.04
N ILE A 125 -3.45 -8.20 13.73
CA ILE A 125 -2.38 -8.66 12.85
C ILE A 125 -2.23 -7.61 11.74
N LEU A 126 -1.00 -7.10 11.55
CA LEU A 126 -0.59 -6.43 10.32
C LEU A 126 0.14 -7.46 9.46
N ALA A 127 -0.46 -7.86 8.35
CA ALA A 127 0.13 -8.83 7.42
C ALA A 127 0.79 -8.12 6.23
N GLN A 128 1.93 -8.61 5.78
CA GLN A 128 2.52 -8.13 4.52
C GLN A 128 1.65 -8.46 3.31
N LYS A 129 1.79 -7.66 2.27
CA LYS A 129 1.22 -7.97 0.96
C LYS A 129 2.18 -8.88 0.17
N PRO A 130 1.64 -9.75 -0.68
CA PRO A 130 0.23 -10.16 -0.71
C PRO A 130 -0.14 -10.93 0.55
N LEU A 131 -1.40 -10.83 0.99
CA LEU A 131 -1.89 -11.60 2.15
C LEU A 131 -1.72 -13.11 1.94
N ALA A 132 -2.03 -13.55 0.71
CA ALA A 132 -1.78 -14.90 0.21
C ALA A 132 -1.60 -14.84 -1.31
N LEU A 133 -1.21 -15.95 -1.93
CA LEU A 133 -1.01 -16.06 -3.38
C LEU A 133 -2.27 -16.55 -4.13
N SER A 134 -3.37 -16.79 -3.42
CA SER A 134 -4.68 -17.08 -4.00
C SER A 134 -5.81 -16.45 -3.18
N LEU A 135 -6.92 -16.14 -3.87
CA LEU A 135 -8.10 -15.57 -3.23
C LEU A 135 -8.73 -16.54 -2.21
N ALA A 136 -8.73 -17.85 -2.52
CA ALA A 136 -9.25 -18.88 -1.62
C ALA A 136 -8.48 -18.90 -0.30
N GLU A 137 -7.14 -18.97 -0.37
CA GLU A 137 -6.29 -18.97 0.83
C GLU A 137 -6.40 -17.65 1.61
N ALA A 138 -6.44 -16.50 0.91
CA ALA A 138 -6.64 -15.21 1.55
C ALA A 138 -7.98 -15.16 2.30
N ARG A 139 -9.05 -15.71 1.73
CA ARG A 139 -10.38 -15.79 2.34
C ARG A 139 -10.37 -16.62 3.62
N ASP A 140 -9.75 -17.81 3.60
CA ASP A 140 -9.60 -18.65 4.78
C ASP A 140 -8.92 -17.92 5.95
N LEU A 141 -7.86 -17.15 5.65
CA LEU A 141 -7.17 -16.38 6.68
C LEU A 141 -8.04 -15.23 7.23
N VAL A 142 -8.76 -14.54 6.36
CA VAL A 142 -9.67 -13.45 6.76
C VAL A 142 -10.80 -13.99 7.63
N ASP A 143 -11.47 -15.05 7.17
CA ASP A 143 -12.58 -15.68 7.90
C ASP A 143 -12.10 -16.20 9.26
N GLY A 144 -10.90 -16.79 9.34
CA GLY A 144 -10.29 -17.23 10.58
C GLY A 144 -10.01 -16.11 11.58
N CYS A 145 -9.50 -14.96 11.10
CA CYS A 145 -9.28 -13.77 11.93
C CYS A 145 -10.61 -13.20 12.45
N GLU A 146 -11.59 -13.04 11.57
CA GLU A 146 -12.91 -12.49 11.91
C GLU A 146 -13.65 -13.38 12.92
N ALA A 147 -13.62 -14.71 12.73
CA ALA A 147 -14.22 -15.68 13.65
C ALA A 147 -13.66 -15.59 15.07
N GLN A 148 -12.42 -15.12 15.22
CA GLN A 148 -11.75 -14.97 16.51
C GLN A 148 -11.71 -13.50 17.02
N GLY A 149 -12.33 -12.56 16.29
CA GLY A 149 -12.34 -11.16 16.66
C GLY A 149 -10.96 -10.49 16.56
N ILE A 150 -10.04 -11.03 15.76
CA ILE A 150 -8.71 -10.50 15.53
C ILE A 150 -8.79 -9.50 14.35
N ALA A 151 -8.43 -8.24 14.58
CA ALA A 151 -8.38 -7.25 13.52
C ALA A 151 -7.22 -7.55 12.56
N LEU A 152 -7.53 -7.86 11.31
CA LEU A 152 -6.53 -8.11 10.27
C LEU A 152 -6.44 -6.91 9.34
N GLN A 153 -5.25 -6.32 9.22
CA GLN A 153 -4.91 -5.30 8.23
C GLN A 153 -3.79 -5.80 7.33
N VAL A 154 -3.88 -5.46 6.04
CA VAL A 154 -2.84 -5.80 5.05
C VAL A 154 -1.99 -4.58 4.74
N ASN A 155 -0.68 -4.77 4.64
CA ASN A 155 0.30 -3.69 4.50
C ASN A 155 0.38 -3.16 3.06
N HIS A 156 -0.72 -2.59 2.54
CA HIS A 156 -0.70 -1.80 1.30
C HIS A 156 -0.19 -0.38 1.60
N ASN A 157 1.07 -0.28 1.97
CA ASN A 157 1.71 0.95 2.41
C ASN A 157 1.73 2.06 1.34
N MET A 158 1.54 1.74 0.05
CA MET A 158 1.46 2.76 -1.00
C MET A 158 0.25 3.68 -0.83
N ARG A 159 -0.87 3.23 -0.22
CA ARG A 159 -1.99 4.12 0.16
C ARG A 159 -1.56 5.22 1.13
N TYR A 160 -0.45 5.01 1.85
CA TYR A 160 0.13 5.98 2.79
C TYR A 160 1.37 6.70 2.23
N ASP A 161 1.72 6.48 0.96
CA ASP A 161 2.63 7.39 0.29
C ASP A 161 2.03 8.81 0.28
N HIS A 162 2.85 9.79 0.57
CA HIS A 162 2.39 11.16 0.84
C HIS A 162 1.66 11.77 -0.35
N SER A 163 2.12 11.50 -1.58
CA SER A 163 1.48 11.99 -2.79
C SER A 163 0.15 11.25 -3.08
N VAL A 164 0.12 9.94 -2.85
CA VAL A 164 -1.06 9.10 -3.04
C VAL A 164 -2.16 9.47 -2.05
N ARG A 165 -1.79 9.68 -0.77
CA ARG A 165 -2.73 10.07 0.28
C ARG A 165 -3.26 11.48 0.07
N ALA A 166 -2.40 12.43 -0.26
CA ALA A 166 -2.81 13.80 -0.58
C ALA A 166 -3.81 13.84 -1.74
N LEU A 167 -3.55 13.11 -2.83
CA LEU A 167 -4.50 12.98 -3.93
C LEU A 167 -5.83 12.42 -3.44
N ARG A 168 -5.84 11.35 -2.63
CA ARG A 168 -7.08 10.77 -2.08
C ARG A 168 -7.92 11.82 -1.32
N LYS A 169 -7.29 12.62 -0.45
CA LYS A 169 -7.99 13.70 0.28
C LYS A 169 -8.56 14.77 -0.65
N MET A 170 -7.86 15.09 -1.74
CA MET A 170 -8.38 16.00 -2.77
C MET A 170 -9.57 15.40 -3.53
N LEU A 171 -9.53 14.09 -3.82
CA LEU A 171 -10.66 13.38 -4.45
C LEU A 171 -11.89 13.34 -3.52
N ASP A 172 -11.72 13.15 -2.23
CA ASP A 172 -12.80 13.22 -1.24
C ASP A 172 -13.49 14.59 -1.23
N ARG A 173 -12.75 15.67 -1.54
CA ARG A 173 -13.26 17.04 -1.69
C ARG A 173 -13.74 17.36 -3.11
N ARG A 174 -13.76 16.37 -4.01
CA ARG A 174 -14.12 16.54 -5.43
C ARG A 174 -13.29 17.63 -6.13
N ALA A 175 -12.01 17.73 -5.80
CA ALA A 175 -11.13 18.79 -6.30
C ALA A 175 -10.99 18.81 -7.83
N PHE A 176 -11.17 17.65 -8.47
CA PHE A 176 -10.97 17.46 -9.92
C PHE A 176 -12.28 17.15 -10.67
N GLY A 177 -13.46 17.36 -10.04
CA GLY A 177 -14.74 16.95 -10.61
C GLY A 177 -14.91 15.43 -10.63
N GLU A 178 -15.58 14.88 -11.65
CA GLU A 178 -15.79 13.43 -11.80
C GLU A 178 -14.50 12.78 -12.36
N PRO A 179 -14.12 11.60 -11.84
CA PRO A 179 -12.96 10.85 -12.34
C PRO A 179 -13.09 10.46 -13.82
N VAL A 180 -12.02 10.60 -14.58
CA VAL A 180 -11.96 10.22 -16.00
C VAL A 180 -10.91 9.14 -16.24
N LEU A 181 -9.66 9.38 -15.79
CA LEU A 181 -8.53 8.50 -16.05
C LEU A 181 -7.54 8.54 -14.89
N ALA A 182 -7.06 7.37 -14.46
CA ALA A 182 -5.89 7.27 -13.61
C ALA A 182 -4.90 6.24 -14.17
N THR A 183 -3.61 6.59 -14.18
CA THR A 183 -2.55 5.71 -14.70
C THR A 183 -1.41 5.63 -13.70
N ILE A 184 -0.81 4.44 -13.59
CA ILE A 184 0.42 4.21 -12.82
C ILE A 184 1.42 3.47 -13.70
N GLU A 185 2.62 4.00 -13.79
CA GLU A 185 3.73 3.41 -14.55
C GLU A 185 4.90 3.13 -13.61
N MET A 186 5.43 1.91 -13.67
CA MET A 186 6.58 1.49 -12.87
C MET A 186 7.66 0.87 -13.73
N ARG A 187 8.90 1.26 -13.40
CA ARG A 187 10.11 0.50 -13.74
C ARG A 187 10.89 0.23 -12.48
N ALA A 188 11.03 -1.04 -12.13
CA ALA A 188 11.73 -1.49 -10.92
C ALA A 188 12.31 -2.89 -11.12
N ILE A 189 13.25 -3.26 -10.26
CA ILE A 189 13.88 -4.59 -10.26
C ILE A 189 13.45 -5.31 -8.96
N PRO A 190 12.22 -5.84 -8.85
CA PRO A 190 11.69 -6.41 -7.60
C PRO A 190 12.36 -7.73 -7.21
N HIS A 191 13.01 -8.39 -8.14
CA HIS A 191 13.64 -9.70 -8.00
C HIS A 191 15.07 -9.68 -7.46
N TRP A 192 15.53 -8.55 -6.90
CA TRP A 192 16.78 -8.51 -6.16
C TRP A 192 16.72 -9.39 -4.89
N MET A 193 15.53 -9.60 -4.33
CA MET A 193 15.31 -10.52 -3.22
C MET A 193 15.22 -11.97 -3.73
N PRO A 194 15.99 -12.93 -3.17
CA PRO A 194 16.03 -14.31 -3.68
C PRO A 194 14.65 -14.99 -3.76
N TRP A 195 13.80 -14.85 -2.74
CA TRP A 195 12.46 -15.44 -2.69
C TRP A 195 11.54 -14.95 -3.84
N ALA A 196 11.78 -13.77 -4.38
CA ALA A 196 10.99 -13.24 -5.49
C ALA A 196 11.20 -14.00 -6.80
N ARG A 197 12.28 -14.78 -6.90
CA ARG A 197 12.63 -15.59 -8.07
C ARG A 197 11.99 -16.97 -8.05
N ASP A 198 11.46 -17.40 -6.90
CA ASP A 198 10.87 -18.73 -6.74
C ASP A 198 9.40 -18.78 -7.19
N GLY A 199 8.75 -17.63 -7.36
CA GLY A 199 7.38 -17.50 -7.83
C GLY A 199 7.26 -17.39 -9.35
N ARG A 200 6.15 -17.90 -9.92
CA ARG A 200 5.84 -17.72 -11.33
C ARG A 200 5.44 -16.28 -11.69
N SER A 201 4.82 -15.56 -10.74
CA SER A 201 4.39 -14.17 -10.88
C SER A 201 5.44 -13.24 -10.26
N LEU A 202 6.15 -12.51 -11.10
CA LEU A 202 7.23 -11.61 -10.70
C LEU A 202 6.74 -10.19 -10.48
N SER A 203 5.73 -9.75 -11.22
CA SER A 203 5.20 -8.39 -11.15
C SER A 203 3.87 -8.33 -10.40
N THR A 204 2.87 -9.11 -10.80
CA THR A 204 1.48 -8.97 -10.37
C THR A 204 1.34 -9.00 -8.83
N PHE A 205 1.91 -9.99 -8.15
CA PHE A 205 1.81 -10.11 -6.69
C PHE A 205 2.94 -9.42 -5.92
N ILE A 206 4.00 -8.93 -6.59
CA ILE A 206 5.11 -8.25 -5.90
C ILE A 206 4.97 -6.73 -5.97
N MET A 207 4.72 -6.17 -7.14
CA MET A 207 4.65 -4.72 -7.34
C MET A 207 3.29 -4.24 -7.86
N SER A 208 2.75 -4.85 -8.93
CA SER A 208 1.50 -4.40 -9.54
C SER A 208 0.33 -4.42 -8.56
N ILE A 209 0.34 -5.33 -7.57
CA ILE A 209 -0.64 -5.37 -6.49
C ILE A 209 -0.76 -4.03 -5.74
N HIS A 210 0.34 -3.28 -5.55
CA HIS A 210 0.31 -1.95 -4.97
C HIS A 210 -0.41 -0.94 -5.88
N HIS A 211 -0.17 -1.04 -7.19
CA HIS A 211 -0.76 -0.13 -8.17
C HIS A 211 -2.25 -0.40 -8.35
N LEU A 212 -2.62 -1.67 -8.45
CA LEU A 212 -4.03 -2.11 -8.51
C LEU A 212 -4.80 -1.68 -7.26
N ASP A 213 -4.21 -1.86 -6.09
CA ASP A 213 -4.76 -1.40 -4.82
C ASP A 213 -4.87 0.13 -4.74
N THR A 214 -3.88 0.87 -5.24
CA THR A 214 -3.91 2.33 -5.30
C THR A 214 -5.00 2.83 -6.25
N LEU A 215 -5.19 2.20 -7.42
CA LEU A 215 -6.30 2.54 -8.33
C LEU A 215 -7.65 2.26 -7.68
N ARG A 216 -7.80 1.15 -6.92
CA ARG A 216 -9.00 0.91 -6.10
C ARG A 216 -9.19 1.99 -5.04
N TYR A 217 -8.12 2.42 -4.39
CA TYR A 217 -8.16 3.47 -3.37
C TYR A 217 -8.62 4.82 -3.93
N TRP A 218 -8.25 5.15 -5.17
CA TRP A 218 -8.65 6.40 -5.80
C TRP A 218 -10.03 6.35 -6.48
N LEU A 219 -10.31 5.28 -7.22
CA LEU A 219 -11.46 5.17 -8.14
C LEU A 219 -12.55 4.21 -7.64
N GLY A 220 -12.33 3.49 -6.54
CA GLY A 220 -13.21 2.41 -6.11
C GLY A 220 -12.91 1.08 -6.80
N ASP A 221 -13.85 0.14 -6.71
CA ASP A 221 -13.67 -1.20 -7.26
C ASP A 221 -14.00 -1.22 -8.77
N PRO A 222 -13.10 -1.72 -9.63
CA PRO A 222 -13.37 -1.86 -11.05
C PRO A 222 -14.40 -2.98 -11.31
N VAL A 223 -15.09 -2.90 -12.46
CA VAL A 223 -16.06 -3.93 -12.87
C VAL A 223 -15.48 -4.92 -13.86
N ARG A 224 -14.50 -4.51 -14.66
CA ARG A 224 -13.84 -5.37 -15.67
C ARG A 224 -12.35 -5.06 -15.77
N VAL A 225 -11.58 -6.07 -16.18
CA VAL A 225 -10.15 -5.96 -16.44
C VAL A 225 -9.78 -6.57 -17.79
N LEU A 226 -8.88 -5.87 -18.50
CA LEU A 226 -8.13 -6.35 -19.65
C LEU A 226 -6.65 -6.34 -19.27
N ALA A 227 -5.90 -7.38 -19.64
CA ALA A 227 -4.48 -7.44 -19.33
C ALA A 227 -3.68 -8.14 -20.45
N SER A 228 -2.42 -7.73 -20.57
CA SER A 228 -1.42 -8.41 -21.38
C SER A 228 -0.13 -8.52 -20.58
N THR A 229 0.35 -9.73 -20.39
CA THR A 229 1.61 -10.00 -19.70
C THR A 229 2.56 -10.82 -20.56
N ARG A 230 3.84 -10.69 -20.28
CA ARG A 230 4.86 -11.56 -20.85
C ARG A 230 6.07 -11.69 -19.93
N PRO A 231 6.84 -12.80 -20.06
CA PRO A 231 8.17 -12.85 -19.47
C PRO A 231 9.05 -11.72 -20.00
N ASP A 232 9.87 -11.14 -19.15
CA ASP A 232 10.91 -10.21 -19.59
C ASP A 232 12.10 -10.99 -20.19
N PRO A 233 12.43 -10.83 -21.47
CA PRO A 233 13.52 -11.56 -22.12
C PRO A 233 14.90 -11.15 -21.62
N ARG A 234 15.00 -10.05 -20.88
CA ARG A 234 16.25 -9.52 -20.28
C ARG A 234 16.54 -10.17 -18.92
N THR A 235 15.52 -10.75 -18.28
CA THR A 235 15.60 -11.44 -16.99
C THR A 235 15.92 -12.94 -17.18
N LYS A 236 16.92 -13.46 -16.44
CA LYS A 236 17.57 -14.75 -16.68
C LYS A 236 16.96 -15.97 -15.96
N PHE A 237 15.81 -15.84 -15.31
CA PHE A 237 15.12 -16.93 -14.62
C PHE A 237 13.65 -17.02 -15.08
N PRO A 238 12.99 -18.19 -14.95
CA PRO A 238 11.61 -18.38 -15.39
C PRO A 238 10.61 -17.51 -14.60
N HIS A 239 9.74 -16.81 -15.29
CA HIS A 239 8.62 -16.05 -14.75
C HIS A 239 7.59 -15.81 -15.87
N ALA A 240 6.38 -15.37 -15.52
CA ALA A 240 5.28 -15.20 -16.46
C ALA A 240 4.96 -13.73 -16.79
N ASP A 241 5.21 -12.78 -15.88
CA ASP A 241 4.69 -11.43 -15.91
C ASP A 241 5.74 -10.34 -15.61
N GLY A 242 6.91 -10.43 -16.22
CA GLY A 242 7.96 -9.41 -16.12
C GLY A 242 7.57 -8.07 -16.75
N ILE A 243 6.72 -8.09 -17.79
CA ILE A 243 6.03 -6.92 -18.34
C ILE A 243 4.54 -7.15 -18.16
N ASN A 244 3.86 -6.19 -17.53
CA ASN A 244 2.45 -6.28 -17.20
C ASN A 244 1.72 -4.99 -17.58
N LEU A 245 0.75 -5.10 -18.49
CA LEU A 245 -0.09 -4.01 -18.98
C LEU A 245 -1.53 -4.31 -18.59
N VAL A 246 -2.17 -3.42 -17.83
CA VAL A 246 -3.52 -3.60 -17.32
C VAL A 246 -4.39 -2.39 -17.64
N ILE A 247 -5.63 -2.65 -18.03
CA ILE A 247 -6.70 -1.66 -18.15
C ILE A 247 -7.84 -2.09 -17.25
N LEU A 248 -8.32 -1.15 -16.42
CA LEU A 248 -9.45 -1.30 -15.53
C LEU A 248 -10.61 -0.43 -16.00
N GLU A 249 -11.80 -1.01 -16.03
CA GLU A 249 -13.04 -0.29 -16.34
C GLU A 249 -13.90 -0.20 -15.09
N TYR A 250 -14.42 1.01 -14.83
CA TYR A 250 -15.28 1.31 -13.68
C TYR A 250 -16.73 1.54 -14.12
N ALA A 251 -17.67 1.33 -13.20
CA ALA A 251 -19.10 1.43 -13.50
C ALA A 251 -19.55 2.85 -13.90
N ASP A 252 -18.89 3.87 -13.37
CA ASP A 252 -19.11 5.30 -13.66
C ASP A 252 -18.49 5.76 -14.99
N GLY A 253 -17.81 4.86 -15.70
CA GLY A 253 -17.16 5.16 -16.97
C GLY A 253 -15.68 5.56 -16.86
N ALA A 254 -15.14 5.75 -15.65
CA ALA A 254 -13.71 6.02 -15.46
C ALA A 254 -12.83 4.85 -15.97
N ARG A 255 -11.59 5.14 -16.23
CA ARG A 255 -10.57 4.16 -16.66
C ARG A 255 -9.36 4.23 -15.73
N GLY A 256 -8.83 3.05 -15.39
CA GLY A 256 -7.54 2.91 -14.73
C GLY A 256 -6.58 2.12 -15.60
N SER A 257 -5.29 2.39 -15.51
CA SER A 257 -4.28 1.53 -16.15
C SER A 257 -3.00 1.44 -15.35
N THR A 258 -2.32 0.28 -15.47
CA THR A 258 -0.94 0.12 -15.00
C THR A 258 -0.04 -0.38 -16.12
N LEU A 259 1.21 0.10 -16.11
CA LEU A 259 2.32 -0.42 -16.89
C LEU A 259 3.45 -0.75 -15.92
N ASP A 260 3.78 -2.01 -15.79
CA ASP A 260 4.85 -2.49 -14.91
C ASP A 260 5.92 -3.22 -15.73
N ASP A 261 7.17 -2.77 -15.62
CA ASP A 261 8.33 -3.35 -16.28
C ASP A 261 9.43 -3.64 -15.24
N VAL A 262 9.86 -4.90 -15.14
CA VAL A 262 10.90 -5.32 -14.19
C VAL A 262 12.33 -4.99 -14.66
N TRP A 263 12.44 -4.13 -15.65
CA TRP A 263 13.72 -3.70 -16.21
C TRP A 263 13.80 -2.17 -16.28
N ALA A 264 14.93 -1.62 -15.91
CA ALA A 264 15.11 -0.18 -15.75
C ALA A 264 16.19 0.42 -16.66
N GLY A 265 16.58 -0.28 -17.70
CA GLY A 265 17.61 0.16 -18.65
C GLY A 265 18.87 -0.70 -18.62
N PRO A 266 19.79 -0.51 -19.59
CA PRO A 266 20.98 -1.36 -19.75
C PRO A 266 21.97 -1.25 -18.58
N ALA A 267 22.02 -0.11 -17.93
CA ALA A 267 22.87 0.14 -16.74
C ALA A 267 22.01 0.12 -15.47
N ARG A 268 21.57 -1.08 -15.07
CA ARG A 268 20.62 -1.33 -13.99
C ARG A 268 21.05 -0.81 -12.60
N GLU A 269 22.33 -0.66 -12.35
CA GLU A 269 22.90 -0.11 -11.11
C GLU A 269 23.49 1.29 -11.28
N GLY A 270 23.33 1.90 -12.45
CA GLY A 270 23.95 3.17 -12.77
C GLY A 270 23.00 4.31 -13.02
N ALA A 271 23.57 5.45 -13.37
CA ALA A 271 22.81 6.68 -13.64
C ALA A 271 21.84 6.58 -14.82
N ALA A 272 22.03 5.60 -15.70
CA ALA A 272 21.14 5.36 -16.83
C ALA A 272 19.91 4.52 -16.48
N ALA A 273 19.79 4.02 -15.24
CA ALA A 273 18.61 3.30 -14.81
C ALA A 273 17.41 4.24 -14.65
N ASP A 274 16.33 3.95 -15.36
CA ASP A 274 15.05 4.67 -15.24
C ASP A 274 14.16 4.00 -14.19
N LEU A 275 14.63 3.89 -12.95
CA LEU A 275 13.86 3.39 -11.84
C LEU A 275 12.83 4.41 -11.38
N GLY A 276 11.60 3.97 -11.12
CA GLY A 276 10.59 4.85 -10.55
C GLY A 276 9.18 4.33 -10.68
N VAL A 277 8.29 4.93 -9.90
CA VAL A 277 6.84 4.82 -10.03
C VAL A 277 6.31 6.21 -10.27
N ARG A 278 5.60 6.41 -11.38
CA ARG A 278 4.94 7.66 -11.75
C ARG A 278 3.46 7.42 -11.88
N TRP A 279 2.66 8.40 -11.55
CA TRP A 279 1.22 8.31 -11.69
C TRP A 279 0.61 9.59 -12.23
N ARG A 280 -0.57 9.45 -12.84
CA ARG A 280 -1.39 10.55 -13.34
C ARG A 280 -2.85 10.28 -13.00
N PHE A 281 -3.57 11.34 -12.62
CA PHE A 281 -5.01 11.36 -12.43
C PHE A 281 -5.62 12.48 -13.23
N GLU A 282 -6.74 12.25 -13.89
CA GLU A 282 -7.53 13.22 -14.63
C GLU A 282 -8.99 13.13 -14.23
N GLY A 283 -9.58 14.28 -13.98
CA GLY A 283 -11.02 14.45 -13.78
C GLY A 283 -11.57 15.51 -14.72
N THR A 284 -12.88 15.74 -14.69
CA THR A 284 -13.55 16.71 -15.56
C THR A 284 -13.16 18.16 -15.29
N GLU A 285 -12.61 18.46 -14.11
CA GLU A 285 -12.28 19.83 -13.67
C GLU A 285 -10.80 20.02 -13.33
N GLY A 286 -9.94 19.04 -13.64
CA GLY A 286 -8.51 19.19 -13.37
C GLY A 286 -7.74 17.89 -13.47
N LEU A 287 -6.45 17.98 -13.17
CA LEU A 287 -5.52 16.84 -13.22
C LEU A 287 -4.45 16.94 -12.14
N ALA A 288 -3.87 15.80 -11.82
CA ALA A 288 -2.72 15.67 -10.93
C ALA A 288 -1.67 14.71 -11.50
N LEU A 289 -0.40 14.99 -11.23
CA LEU A 289 0.75 14.19 -11.61
C LEU A 289 1.59 13.96 -10.36
N GLY A 290 2.16 12.76 -10.23
CA GLY A 290 3.03 12.49 -9.11
C GLY A 290 4.05 11.38 -9.36
N SER A 291 4.97 11.28 -8.42
CA SER A 291 5.94 10.20 -8.36
C SER A 291 6.06 9.67 -6.94
N ILE A 292 6.30 8.38 -6.83
CA ILE A 292 6.54 7.71 -5.55
C ILE A 292 8.01 7.86 -5.18
N GLY A 293 8.27 8.35 -3.99
CA GLY A 293 9.60 8.70 -3.49
C GLY A 293 10.39 7.49 -2.98
N TRP A 294 11.02 6.76 -3.88
CA TRP A 294 11.73 5.53 -3.59
C TRP A 294 13.03 5.29 -4.38
N PRO A 295 13.19 5.78 -5.64
CA PRO A 295 14.22 5.26 -6.56
C PRO A 295 15.66 5.34 -6.07
N SER A 296 15.98 6.27 -5.19
CA SER A 296 17.35 6.48 -4.69
C SER A 296 17.62 5.82 -3.34
N TRP A 297 16.69 5.01 -2.85
CA TRP A 297 16.84 4.36 -1.55
C TRP A 297 18.22 3.62 -1.45
N PRO A 298 18.97 3.68 -0.32
CA PRO A 298 18.59 4.24 1.00
C PRO A 298 18.65 5.77 1.13
N ARG A 299 19.11 6.49 0.10
CA ARG A 299 19.01 7.95 0.09
C ARG A 299 17.54 8.34 -0.09
N ARG A 300 17.06 9.28 0.71
CA ARG A 300 15.70 9.77 0.62
C ARG A 300 15.40 10.41 -0.73
N SER A 301 14.28 10.04 -1.31
CA SER A 301 13.71 10.66 -2.51
C SER A 301 12.26 10.99 -2.18
N PRO A 302 11.92 12.25 -1.87
CA PRO A 302 10.53 12.61 -1.57
C PRO A 302 9.58 12.32 -2.72
N SER A 303 8.36 11.89 -2.38
CA SER A 303 7.25 11.79 -3.33
C SER A 303 6.84 13.17 -3.82
N THR A 304 6.34 13.26 -5.04
CA THR A 304 5.92 14.53 -5.65
C THR A 304 4.44 14.52 -5.98
N LEU A 305 3.82 15.71 -5.90
CA LEU A 305 2.49 15.99 -6.38
C LEU A 305 2.51 17.35 -7.09
N ASP A 306 2.07 17.38 -8.34
CA ASP A 306 1.77 18.60 -9.09
C ASP A 306 0.31 18.52 -9.53
N TYR A 307 -0.48 19.57 -9.33
CA TYR A 307 -1.88 19.58 -9.75
C TYR A 307 -2.34 20.91 -10.28
N SER A 308 -3.41 20.88 -11.07
CA SER A 308 -4.08 22.05 -11.63
C SER A 308 -5.57 21.77 -11.72
N THR A 309 -6.40 22.75 -11.35
CA THR A 309 -7.86 22.65 -11.40
C THR A 309 -8.49 23.88 -12.03
N THR A 310 -9.73 23.74 -12.49
CA THR A 310 -10.52 24.88 -13.00
C THR A 310 -10.93 25.85 -11.89
N ARG A 311 -10.90 25.42 -10.61
CA ARG A 311 -11.35 26.21 -9.45
C ARG A 311 -10.51 27.45 -9.20
N ASP A 312 -9.26 27.44 -9.64
CA ASP A 312 -8.29 28.52 -9.49
C ASP A 312 -7.73 29.02 -10.83
N GLY A 313 -8.52 28.84 -11.89
CA GLY A 313 -8.16 29.31 -13.23
C GLY A 313 -7.07 28.49 -13.91
N GLY A 314 -6.81 27.26 -13.45
CA GLY A 314 -5.83 26.37 -14.06
C GLY A 314 -4.39 26.62 -13.63
N ALA A 315 -4.17 27.30 -12.52
CA ALA A 315 -2.84 27.47 -11.95
C ALA A 315 -2.23 26.12 -11.52
N TRP A 316 -0.91 25.99 -11.67
CA TRP A 316 -0.20 24.81 -11.21
C TRP A 316 0.28 24.97 -9.78
N HIS A 317 -0.08 24.00 -8.92
CA HIS A 317 0.36 23.86 -7.54
C HIS A 317 1.36 22.71 -7.42
N ARG A 318 2.41 22.90 -6.63
CA ARG A 318 3.51 21.94 -6.47
C ARG A 318 3.88 21.76 -4.99
N PRO A 319 2.98 21.21 -4.15
CA PRO A 319 3.34 20.93 -2.76
C PRO A 319 4.52 19.95 -2.71
N ARG A 320 5.37 20.13 -1.71
CA ARG A 320 6.55 19.26 -1.50
C ARG A 320 6.68 18.93 -0.01
N TRP A 321 6.98 17.69 0.26
CA TRP A 321 7.16 17.16 1.60
C TRP A 321 8.53 16.46 1.70
N PRO A 322 9.18 16.42 2.88
CA PRO A 322 10.49 15.78 3.05
C PRO A 322 10.39 14.25 3.13
N GLN A 323 9.19 13.71 3.31
CA GLN A 323 8.96 12.29 3.48
C GLN A 323 9.08 11.54 2.15
N SER A 324 9.44 10.26 2.25
CA SER A 324 9.55 9.33 1.14
C SER A 324 8.68 8.09 1.38
N TRP A 325 8.38 7.33 0.34
CA TRP A 325 7.64 6.08 0.51
C TRP A 325 8.36 5.15 1.49
N PHE A 326 9.65 4.92 1.28
CA PHE A 326 10.51 4.13 2.18
C PHE A 326 11.36 5.08 3.05
N PRO A 327 11.25 4.98 4.39
CA PRO A 327 10.40 4.11 5.21
C PRO A 327 9.07 4.76 5.65
N ASP A 328 8.82 6.04 5.36
CA ASP A 328 7.86 6.87 6.10
C ASP A 328 6.40 6.39 5.97
N ALA A 329 6.01 5.85 4.80
CA ALA A 329 4.66 5.37 4.58
C ALA A 329 4.26 4.12 5.43
N PHE A 330 5.25 3.38 5.95
CA PHE A 330 4.98 2.18 6.74
C PHE A 330 4.40 2.47 8.12
N ALA A 331 4.60 3.67 8.64
CA ALA A 331 3.94 4.10 9.87
C ALA A 331 2.42 4.14 9.72
N GLY A 332 1.94 4.53 8.53
CA GLY A 332 0.52 4.70 8.26
C GLY A 332 -0.28 3.40 8.32
N THR A 333 0.27 2.29 7.83
CA THR A 333 -0.43 0.99 7.92
C THR A 333 -0.56 0.51 9.35
N MET A 334 0.48 0.60 10.17
CA MET A 334 0.38 0.27 11.59
C MET A 334 -0.57 1.24 12.30
N ALA A 335 -0.47 2.54 12.04
CA ALA A 335 -1.36 3.54 12.61
C ALA A 335 -2.84 3.23 12.31
N GLY A 336 -3.16 2.84 11.07
CA GLY A 336 -4.52 2.44 10.67
C GLY A 336 -5.05 1.25 11.46
N LEU A 337 -4.24 0.22 11.68
CA LEU A 337 -4.62 -0.93 12.52
C LEU A 337 -4.86 -0.51 13.97
N LEU A 338 -3.94 0.26 14.55
CA LEU A 338 -4.04 0.68 15.95
C LEU A 338 -5.23 1.61 16.17
N ALA A 339 -5.50 2.55 15.26
CA ALA A 339 -6.67 3.44 15.33
C ALA A 339 -8.00 2.66 15.17
N ALA A 340 -8.02 1.63 14.32
CA ALA A 340 -9.16 0.74 14.18
C ALA A 340 -9.47 -0.02 15.48
N LEU A 341 -8.43 -0.57 16.11
CA LEU A 341 -8.56 -1.25 17.42
C LEU A 341 -9.04 -0.29 18.52
N GLU A 342 -8.53 0.94 18.54
CA GLU A 342 -8.93 1.97 19.51
C GLU A 342 -10.41 2.36 19.35
N SER A 343 -10.88 2.46 18.12
CA SER A 343 -12.25 2.89 17.80
C SER A 343 -13.26 1.75 17.70
N GLY A 344 -12.82 0.49 17.76
CA GLY A 344 -13.68 -0.69 17.56
C GLY A 344 -14.21 -0.84 16.13
N ARG A 345 -13.59 -0.19 15.14
CA ARG A 345 -13.95 -0.29 13.71
C ARG A 345 -13.04 -1.27 12.97
N ALA A 346 -13.48 -1.73 11.81
CA ALA A 346 -12.60 -2.46 10.90
C ALA A 346 -11.49 -1.52 10.37
N PRO A 347 -10.26 -2.02 10.18
CA PRO A 347 -9.20 -1.26 9.52
C PRO A 347 -9.57 -0.89 8.07
N ASP A 348 -9.11 0.27 7.61
CA ASP A 348 -9.38 0.75 6.23
C ASP A 348 -8.83 -0.19 5.15
N ILE A 349 -7.70 -0.85 5.43
CA ILE A 349 -7.13 -1.89 4.56
C ILE A 349 -7.31 -3.24 5.25
N SER A 350 -8.56 -3.55 5.65
CA SER A 350 -8.87 -4.81 6.32
C SER A 350 -8.58 -6.02 5.44
N GLY A 351 -8.43 -7.18 6.06
CA GLY A 351 -8.35 -8.44 5.33
C GLY A 351 -9.51 -8.59 4.34
N ARG A 352 -10.72 -8.21 4.75
CA ARG A 352 -11.94 -8.28 3.90
C ARG A 352 -11.84 -7.35 2.69
N ASP A 353 -11.39 -6.09 2.85
CA ASP A 353 -11.14 -5.20 1.71
C ASP A 353 -10.05 -5.75 0.78
N ASN A 354 -9.01 -6.35 1.37
CA ASN A 354 -7.89 -6.90 0.60
C ASN A 354 -8.28 -8.09 -0.30
N LEU A 355 -9.33 -8.86 0.02
CA LEU A 355 -9.81 -9.92 -0.86
C LEU A 355 -10.12 -9.39 -2.26
N LYS A 356 -10.63 -8.17 -2.37
CA LYS A 356 -10.89 -7.53 -3.67
C LYS A 356 -9.58 -7.23 -4.43
N THR A 357 -8.52 -6.82 -3.73
CA THR A 357 -7.21 -6.61 -4.37
C THR A 357 -6.61 -7.93 -4.84
N ILE A 358 -6.68 -9.01 -4.04
CA ILE A 358 -6.22 -10.34 -4.46
C ILE A 358 -7.06 -10.86 -5.65
N GLY A 359 -8.40 -10.74 -5.58
CA GLY A 359 -9.28 -11.12 -6.68
C GLY A 359 -8.99 -10.36 -7.97
N LEU A 360 -8.65 -9.07 -7.86
CA LEU A 360 -8.22 -8.26 -9.00
C LEU A 360 -6.88 -8.75 -9.59
N CYS A 361 -5.91 -9.14 -8.75
CA CYS A 361 -4.66 -9.74 -9.23
C CYS A 361 -4.92 -11.06 -9.99
N GLU A 362 -5.79 -11.93 -9.46
CA GLU A 362 -6.18 -13.17 -10.17
C GLU A 362 -6.91 -12.87 -11.48
N ALA A 363 -7.77 -11.84 -11.51
CA ALA A 363 -8.46 -11.44 -12.72
C ALA A 363 -7.50 -10.89 -13.79
N VAL A 364 -6.45 -10.15 -13.39
CA VAL A 364 -5.38 -9.70 -14.29
C VAL A 364 -4.67 -10.89 -14.93
N LEU A 365 -4.27 -11.88 -14.12
CA LEU A 365 -3.60 -13.08 -14.64
C LEU A 365 -4.52 -13.91 -15.55
N ALA A 366 -5.80 -14.05 -15.18
CA ALA A 366 -6.79 -14.73 -16.02
C ALA A 366 -7.00 -14.00 -17.35
N ALA A 367 -7.18 -12.68 -17.34
CA ALA A 367 -7.36 -11.87 -18.55
C ALA A 367 -6.17 -12.01 -19.50
N ALA A 368 -4.94 -11.99 -18.95
CA ALA A 368 -3.72 -12.14 -19.74
C ALA A 368 -3.54 -13.55 -20.31
N THR A 369 -3.89 -14.59 -19.55
CA THR A 369 -3.72 -15.99 -19.96
C THR A 369 -4.80 -16.45 -20.94
N GLU A 370 -6.05 -16.03 -20.69
CA GLU A 370 -7.22 -16.42 -21.48
C GLU A 370 -7.48 -15.47 -22.66
N HIS A 371 -6.72 -14.36 -22.77
CA HIS A 371 -6.85 -13.34 -23.82
C HIS A 371 -8.28 -12.80 -23.97
N ARG A 372 -8.95 -12.56 -22.84
CA ARG A 372 -10.32 -12.03 -22.79
C ARG A 372 -10.48 -10.95 -21.71
N VAL A 373 -11.57 -10.22 -21.85
CA VAL A 373 -12.04 -9.35 -20.76
C VAL A 373 -12.59 -10.21 -19.61
N VAL A 374 -12.18 -9.93 -18.38
CA VAL A 374 -12.64 -10.62 -17.17
C VAL A 374 -13.52 -9.68 -16.35
N SER A 375 -14.72 -10.11 -15.98
CA SER A 375 -15.59 -9.42 -15.02
C SER A 375 -15.14 -9.75 -13.59
N LEU A 376 -15.06 -8.74 -12.71
CA LEU A 376 -14.70 -8.96 -11.30
C LEU A 376 -15.79 -9.75 -10.54
N ALA A 377 -17.05 -9.67 -10.98
CA ALA A 377 -18.13 -10.49 -10.44
C ALA A 377 -17.92 -12.00 -10.63
N GLU A 378 -17.20 -12.42 -11.70
CA GLU A 378 -16.82 -13.82 -11.94
C GLU A 378 -15.84 -14.36 -10.88
N LYS A 379 -15.09 -13.50 -10.21
CA LYS A 379 -14.11 -13.88 -9.19
C LYS A 379 -14.69 -13.91 -7.77
N GLY A 380 -15.92 -13.46 -7.57
CA GLY A 380 -16.53 -13.39 -6.25
C GLY A 380 -15.77 -12.45 -5.28
N ALA A 381 -15.15 -11.42 -5.84
CA ALA A 381 -14.34 -10.46 -5.13
C ALA A 381 -15.12 -9.15 -4.89
#